data_014b38b51ec87942ae51ed7df9b4d52f
#
_entry.id   014b38b51ec87942ae51ed7df9b4d52f
#
_cell.length_a   1.000
_cell.length_b   1.000
_cell.length_c   1.000
_cell.angle_alpha   90.00
_cell.angle_beta   90.00
_cell.angle_gamma   90.00
#
_symmetry.space_group_name_H-M   'P 1'
#
loop_
_entity.id
_entity.type
_entity.pdbx_description
1 polymer ?
#
loop_
_entity_poly.entity_id
_entity_poly.type
_entity_poly.pdbx_seq_one_letter_code
_entity_poly.pdbx_strand_id
1 'polypeptide(L)'
;MLTAALILCSSDGAESAKKAPAQWVPLKGCRFMTEEASDGDSFHVKFGQREFIFRLYFVDAPETDEKLTDRIEEQCEYFGVTMKEHRKAAAAAKQFTTEWLKTPFLVTTRWQNALGRSRLPRYYALIETSGHDLAEALVQRGLARAKGTVAILPDGTKAKDHMAKLKQIEAEARAKRVGIWADSKFGGK
;
A
#
# COMPACT_ATOMS: atom_id res chain seq x y z
N MET A 1 74.89 -6.19 5.74
CA MET A 1 73.81 -6.63 6.62
C MET A 1 72.52 -5.90 6.16
N LEU A 2 71.67 -6.59 5.40
CA LEU A 2 70.39 -6.08 4.92
C LEU A 2 69.30 -6.54 5.92
N THR A 3 68.63 -5.59 6.55
CA THR A 3 67.44 -5.85 7.39
C THR A 3 66.19 -5.67 6.51
N ALA A 4 65.48 -6.76 6.24
CA ALA A 4 64.19 -6.74 5.54
C ALA A 4 63.09 -6.36 6.53
N ALA A 5 62.36 -5.28 6.28
CA ALA A 5 61.16 -4.89 7.01
C ALA A 5 59.95 -5.62 6.45
N LEU A 6 59.30 -6.44 7.26
CA LEU A 6 58.06 -7.13 6.97
C LEU A 6 56.88 -6.12 7.12
N ILE A 7 56.24 -5.78 6.03
CA ILE A 7 55.00 -4.98 6.04
C ILE A 7 53.83 -5.96 6.24
N LEU A 8 53.23 -5.92 7.45
CA LEU A 8 51.94 -6.58 7.70
C LEU A 8 50.83 -5.75 7.01
N CYS A 9 50.24 -6.28 5.96
CA CYS A 9 48.96 -5.79 5.42
C CYS A 9 47.84 -6.24 6.36
N SER A 10 47.33 -5.29 7.14
CA SER A 10 46.07 -5.46 7.87
C SER A 10 44.92 -5.39 6.86
N SER A 11 44.22 -6.49 6.63
CA SER A 11 42.98 -6.54 5.89
C SER A 11 41.85 -5.96 6.76
N ASP A 12 41.57 -4.67 6.58
CA ASP A 12 40.36 -4.06 7.12
C ASP A 12 39.14 -4.70 6.47
N GLY A 13 38.49 -5.60 7.22
CA GLY A 13 37.18 -6.12 6.87
C GLY A 13 36.15 -4.97 6.86
N ALA A 14 35.69 -4.57 5.69
CA ALA A 14 34.61 -3.65 5.53
C ALA A 14 33.34 -4.26 6.15
N GLU A 15 33.09 -3.93 7.42
CA GLU A 15 31.84 -4.23 8.11
C GLU A 15 30.71 -3.50 7.37
N SER A 16 29.87 -4.27 6.69
CA SER A 16 28.68 -3.76 6.01
C SER A 16 27.78 -3.05 7.01
N ALA A 17 27.89 -1.73 7.10
CA ALA A 17 27.03 -0.90 7.92
C ALA A 17 25.58 -1.19 7.57
N LYS A 18 24.84 -1.90 8.44
CA LYS A 18 23.39 -2.11 8.33
C LYS A 18 22.75 -0.73 8.24
N LYS A 19 22.25 -0.39 7.05
CA LYS A 19 21.53 0.87 6.80
C LYS A 19 20.44 1.03 7.86
N ALA A 20 20.50 2.10 8.64
CA ALA A 20 19.49 2.39 9.66
C ALA A 20 18.08 2.30 9.04
N PRO A 21 17.10 1.73 9.74
CA PRO A 21 15.74 1.63 9.21
C PRO A 21 15.23 3.01 8.85
N ALA A 22 14.69 3.15 7.63
CA ALA A 22 14.19 4.42 7.14
C ALA A 22 13.13 4.97 8.11
N GLN A 23 13.32 6.20 8.56
CA GLN A 23 12.44 6.86 9.53
C GLN A 23 11.11 7.25 8.87
N TRP A 24 10.02 7.19 9.62
CA TRP A 24 8.72 7.68 9.22
C TRP A 24 8.69 9.21 9.13
N VAL A 25 8.17 9.74 8.03
CA VAL A 25 8.05 11.17 7.77
C VAL A 25 6.58 11.52 7.55
N PRO A 26 5.96 12.33 8.44
CA PRO A 26 4.61 12.81 8.24
C PRO A 26 4.57 14.02 7.29
N LEU A 27 3.73 13.97 6.27
CA LEU A 27 3.45 15.03 5.31
C LEU A 27 2.02 15.53 5.53
N LYS A 28 1.86 16.65 6.22
CA LYS A 28 0.55 17.22 6.56
C LYS A 28 0.04 18.12 5.44
N GLY A 29 -1.26 18.09 5.19
CA GLY A 29 -1.90 18.95 4.19
C GLY A 29 -1.69 18.49 2.76
N CYS A 30 -1.46 17.21 2.54
CA CYS A 30 -1.44 16.60 1.22
C CYS A 30 -2.79 16.76 0.52
N ARG A 31 -2.79 16.85 -0.81
CA ARG A 31 -3.99 16.98 -1.64
C ARG A 31 -4.01 15.89 -2.70
N PHE A 32 -5.16 15.27 -2.88
CA PHE A 32 -5.41 14.33 -3.95
C PHE A 32 -5.40 15.04 -5.30
N MET A 33 -4.82 14.38 -6.30
CA MET A 33 -4.87 14.81 -7.69
C MET A 33 -5.64 13.79 -8.51
N THR A 34 -6.64 14.27 -9.23
CA THR A 34 -7.48 13.41 -10.07
C THR A 34 -6.70 13.03 -11.32
N GLU A 35 -6.26 11.77 -11.40
CA GLU A 35 -5.57 11.19 -12.54
C GLU A 35 -6.26 9.89 -12.96
N GLU A 36 -6.29 9.63 -14.28
CA GLU A 36 -6.91 8.40 -14.81
C GLU A 36 -6.25 7.13 -14.28
N ALA A 37 -4.92 7.16 -14.12
CA ALA A 37 -4.12 6.04 -13.64
C ALA A 37 -4.20 5.78 -12.12
N SER A 38 -5.04 6.51 -11.38
CA SER A 38 -5.26 6.23 -9.96
C SER A 38 -6.23 5.06 -9.79
N ASP A 39 -5.93 4.19 -8.82
CA ASP A 39 -6.81 3.11 -8.37
C ASP A 39 -7.16 3.26 -6.86
N GLY A 40 -7.79 2.25 -6.27
CA GLY A 40 -8.24 2.32 -4.88
C GLY A 40 -7.10 2.42 -3.86
N ASP A 41 -5.93 1.85 -4.14
CA ASP A 41 -4.79 1.78 -3.22
C ASP A 41 -3.54 2.52 -3.70
N SER A 42 -3.59 3.17 -4.89
CA SER A 42 -2.46 3.88 -5.48
C SER A 42 -2.94 5.10 -6.24
N PHE A 43 -2.45 6.28 -5.88
CA PHE A 43 -2.98 7.52 -6.39
C PHE A 43 -1.98 8.68 -6.35
N HIS A 44 -2.25 9.71 -7.13
CA HIS A 44 -1.44 10.91 -7.25
C HIS A 44 -1.74 11.89 -6.11
N VAL A 45 -0.67 12.44 -5.52
CA VAL A 45 -0.74 13.34 -4.37
C VAL A 45 0.18 14.54 -4.59
N LYS A 46 -0.32 15.73 -4.32
CA LYS A 46 0.45 16.95 -4.24
C LYS A 46 0.77 17.29 -2.79
N PHE A 47 2.05 17.56 -2.52
CA PHE A 47 2.55 18.09 -1.26
C PHE A 47 3.45 19.29 -1.52
N GLY A 48 3.02 20.47 -1.11
CA GLY A 48 3.66 21.74 -1.50
C GLY A 48 3.67 21.92 -3.02
N GLN A 49 4.86 22.07 -3.61
CA GLN A 49 5.07 22.17 -5.06
C GLN A 49 5.45 20.83 -5.73
N ARG A 50 5.48 19.73 -4.98
CA ARG A 50 5.94 18.44 -5.47
C ARG A 50 4.77 17.47 -5.63
N GLU A 51 4.91 16.57 -6.58
CA GLU A 51 3.94 15.53 -6.90
C GLU A 51 4.57 14.16 -6.73
N PHE A 52 3.78 13.24 -6.19
CA PHE A 52 4.17 11.87 -5.91
C PHE A 52 3.03 10.93 -6.24
N ILE A 53 3.35 9.66 -6.43
CA ILE A 53 2.37 8.59 -6.35
C ILE A 53 2.59 7.89 -5.01
N PHE A 54 1.52 7.74 -4.23
CA PHE A 54 1.57 6.91 -3.03
C PHE A 54 0.75 5.64 -3.25
N ARG A 55 1.29 4.52 -2.75
CA ARG A 55 0.62 3.24 -2.65
C ARG A 55 0.46 2.89 -1.18
N LEU A 56 -0.71 2.41 -0.82
CA LEU A 56 -0.98 1.99 0.55
C LEU A 56 -0.13 0.78 0.94
N TYR A 57 0.36 0.78 2.19
CA TYR A 57 0.85 -0.42 2.83
C TYR A 57 -0.32 -1.36 3.16
N PHE A 58 -0.06 -2.64 3.30
CA PHE A 58 -0.92 -3.69 3.85
C PHE A 58 -2.14 -4.10 3.04
N VAL A 59 -2.55 -3.33 2.05
CA VAL A 59 -3.78 -3.61 1.29
C VAL A 59 -3.52 -3.68 -0.20
N ASP A 60 -4.48 -4.30 -0.91
CA ASP A 60 -4.48 -4.48 -2.33
C ASP A 60 -5.93 -4.34 -2.83
N ALA A 61 -6.23 -3.21 -3.48
CA ALA A 61 -7.53 -2.94 -4.08
C ALA A 61 -7.68 -3.67 -5.43
N PRO A 62 -8.91 -3.92 -5.90
CA PRO A 62 -9.14 -4.44 -7.23
C PRO A 62 -8.52 -3.55 -8.30
N GLU A 63 -7.79 -4.17 -9.23
CA GLU A 63 -7.01 -3.52 -10.28
C GLU A 63 -7.90 -2.82 -11.30
N THR A 64 -7.55 -1.60 -11.69
CA THR A 64 -8.29 -0.80 -12.70
C THR A 64 -7.68 -0.87 -14.09
N ASP A 65 -6.37 -1.20 -14.23
CA ASP A 65 -5.72 -1.35 -15.53
C ASP A 65 -6.05 -2.72 -16.15
N GLU A 66 -6.96 -2.71 -17.12
CA GLU A 66 -7.40 -3.93 -17.82
C GLU A 66 -6.29 -4.67 -18.58
N LYS A 67 -5.12 -4.05 -18.77
CA LYS A 67 -3.96 -4.71 -19.38
C LYS A 67 -3.26 -5.70 -18.44
N LEU A 68 -3.54 -5.62 -17.15
CA LEU A 68 -2.97 -6.51 -16.13
C LEU A 68 -3.86 -7.74 -15.89
N THR A 69 -4.13 -8.49 -16.97
CA THR A 69 -5.07 -9.63 -16.97
C THR A 69 -4.77 -10.67 -15.92
N ASP A 70 -3.52 -11.13 -15.81
CA ASP A 70 -3.12 -12.16 -14.84
C ASP A 70 -3.40 -11.73 -13.39
N ARG A 71 -3.17 -10.43 -13.10
CA ARG A 71 -3.46 -9.84 -11.78
C ARG A 71 -4.96 -9.79 -11.52
N ILE A 72 -5.75 -9.39 -12.52
CA ILE A 72 -7.22 -9.34 -12.40
C ILE A 72 -7.78 -10.74 -12.20
N GLU A 73 -7.30 -11.75 -12.93
CA GLU A 73 -7.71 -13.15 -12.78
C GLU A 73 -7.40 -13.65 -11.37
N GLU A 74 -6.18 -13.42 -10.85
CA GLU A 74 -5.80 -13.77 -9.47
C GLU A 74 -6.73 -13.09 -8.45
N GLN A 75 -7.09 -11.83 -8.65
CA GLN A 75 -8.02 -11.13 -7.77
C GLN A 75 -9.44 -11.67 -7.89
N CYS A 76 -9.92 -12.00 -9.10
CA CYS A 76 -11.22 -12.66 -9.31
C CYS A 76 -11.31 -14.00 -8.57
N GLU A 77 -10.24 -14.81 -8.64
CA GLU A 77 -10.17 -16.08 -7.90
C GLU A 77 -10.21 -15.85 -6.39
N TYR A 78 -9.40 -14.92 -5.90
CA TYR A 78 -9.33 -14.60 -4.47
C TYR A 78 -10.67 -14.15 -3.91
N PHE A 79 -11.36 -13.24 -4.60
CA PHE A 79 -12.65 -12.71 -4.17
C PHE A 79 -13.83 -13.64 -4.51
N GLY A 80 -13.64 -14.59 -5.41
CA GLY A 80 -14.69 -15.49 -5.89
C GLY A 80 -15.76 -14.76 -6.72
N VAL A 81 -15.34 -13.87 -7.60
CA VAL A 81 -16.18 -13.02 -8.44
C VAL A 81 -15.84 -13.14 -9.91
N THR A 82 -16.75 -12.71 -10.78
CA THR A 82 -16.52 -12.60 -12.22
C THR A 82 -15.70 -11.34 -12.55
N MET A 83 -15.13 -11.29 -13.75
CA MET A 83 -14.47 -10.10 -14.30
C MET A 83 -15.37 -8.85 -14.27
N LYS A 84 -16.67 -9.01 -14.54
CA LYS A 84 -17.65 -7.91 -14.49
C LYS A 84 -17.80 -7.34 -13.09
N GLU A 85 -17.93 -8.21 -12.10
CA GLU A 85 -18.08 -7.84 -10.69
C GLU A 85 -16.78 -7.23 -10.15
N HIS A 86 -15.63 -7.77 -10.56
CA HIS A 86 -14.32 -7.21 -10.25
C HIS A 86 -14.19 -5.76 -10.76
N ARG A 87 -14.52 -5.48 -12.03
CA ARG A 87 -14.50 -4.12 -12.60
C ARG A 87 -15.39 -3.16 -11.81
N LYS A 88 -16.60 -3.60 -11.44
CA LYS A 88 -17.50 -2.80 -10.59
C LYS A 88 -16.88 -2.47 -9.26
N ALA A 89 -16.23 -3.44 -8.62
CA ALA A 89 -15.54 -3.25 -7.34
C ALA A 89 -14.30 -2.34 -7.48
N ALA A 90 -13.53 -2.47 -8.55
CA ALA A 90 -12.39 -1.60 -8.85
C ALA A 90 -12.83 -0.13 -9.00
N ALA A 91 -13.89 0.12 -9.74
CA ALA A 91 -14.47 1.45 -9.87
C ALA A 91 -14.97 2.00 -8.53
N ALA A 92 -15.63 1.17 -7.71
CA ALA A 92 -16.11 1.54 -6.39
C ALA A 92 -14.96 1.87 -5.42
N ALA A 93 -13.86 1.11 -5.44
CA ALA A 93 -12.67 1.37 -4.63
C ALA A 93 -12.02 2.71 -5.02
N LYS A 94 -11.84 2.96 -6.32
CA LYS A 94 -11.32 4.23 -6.84
C LYS A 94 -12.22 5.40 -6.42
N GLN A 95 -13.52 5.27 -6.58
CA GLN A 95 -14.48 6.31 -6.19
C GLN A 95 -14.41 6.57 -4.68
N PHE A 96 -14.39 5.53 -3.86
CA PHE A 96 -14.30 5.66 -2.41
C PHE A 96 -13.03 6.42 -1.99
N THR A 97 -11.87 6.05 -2.52
CA THR A 97 -10.61 6.74 -2.24
C THR A 97 -10.65 8.20 -2.69
N THR A 98 -11.20 8.48 -3.86
CA THR A 98 -11.38 9.86 -4.35
C THR A 98 -12.25 10.70 -3.41
N GLU A 99 -13.37 10.17 -2.94
CA GLU A 99 -14.24 10.84 -1.98
C GLU A 99 -13.56 11.05 -0.62
N TRP A 100 -12.86 10.02 -0.14
CA TRP A 100 -12.14 10.05 1.15
C TRP A 100 -11.06 11.12 1.19
N LEU A 101 -10.39 11.37 0.06
CA LEU A 101 -9.26 12.29 -0.06
C LEU A 101 -9.64 13.68 -0.61
N LYS A 102 -10.93 14.03 -0.63
CA LYS A 102 -11.38 15.38 -1.07
C LYS A 102 -10.85 16.52 -0.21
N THR A 103 -10.68 16.29 1.07
CA THR A 103 -10.08 17.25 2.00
C THR A 103 -8.60 17.00 2.19
N PRO A 104 -7.79 18.00 2.61
CA PRO A 104 -6.38 17.77 2.90
C PRO A 104 -6.18 16.67 3.95
N PHE A 105 -5.22 15.78 3.71
CA PHE A 105 -4.97 14.59 4.50
C PHE A 105 -3.50 14.48 4.92
N LEU A 106 -3.23 13.52 5.81
CA LEU A 106 -1.90 13.17 6.27
C LEU A 106 -1.38 11.96 5.47
N VAL A 107 -0.17 12.09 4.95
CA VAL A 107 0.62 10.99 4.40
C VAL A 107 1.77 10.71 5.35
N THR A 108 1.92 9.48 5.82
CA THR A 108 3.07 9.06 6.61
C THR A 108 3.87 8.03 5.80
N THR A 109 5.09 8.39 5.40
CA THR A 109 5.91 7.57 4.50
C THR A 109 7.31 7.36 5.03
N ARG A 110 7.96 6.28 4.59
CA ARG A 110 9.39 6.00 4.80
C ARG A 110 10.18 6.17 3.50
N TRP A 111 9.57 6.74 2.47
CA TRP A 111 10.12 6.84 1.13
C TRP A 111 10.57 5.50 0.53
N GLN A 112 9.96 4.39 1.00
CA GLN A 112 10.18 3.07 0.43
C GLN A 112 9.58 3.03 -0.97
N ASN A 113 10.43 2.74 -1.97
CA ASN A 113 10.00 2.66 -3.36
C ASN A 113 8.97 1.55 -3.54
N ALA A 114 7.82 1.88 -4.10
CA ALA A 114 6.72 0.95 -4.36
C ALA A 114 6.82 0.32 -5.76
N LEU A 115 7.91 0.59 -6.47
CA LEU A 115 8.15 0.16 -7.84
C LEU A 115 6.99 0.55 -8.79
N GLY A 116 7.09 0.23 -10.05
CA GLY A 116 6.06 0.55 -11.03
C GLY A 116 6.63 1.24 -12.27
N ARG A 117 5.77 1.42 -13.29
CA ARG A 117 6.15 1.99 -14.59
C ARG A 117 5.76 3.47 -14.73
N SER A 118 5.38 4.14 -13.63
CA SER A 118 4.98 5.53 -13.64
C SER A 118 6.16 6.48 -13.88
N ARG A 119 5.88 7.65 -14.46
CA ARG A 119 6.90 8.72 -14.63
C ARG A 119 7.24 9.40 -13.31
N LEU A 120 6.29 9.47 -12.37
CA LEU A 120 6.49 10.03 -11.04
C LEU A 120 7.05 8.99 -10.08
N PRO A 121 7.85 9.41 -9.09
CA PRO A 121 8.27 8.52 -8.01
C PRO A 121 7.07 7.95 -7.26
N ARG A 122 7.08 6.64 -7.02
CA ARG A 122 6.01 5.93 -6.31
C ARG A 122 6.55 5.38 -5.00
N TYR A 123 5.87 5.71 -3.89
CA TYR A 123 6.30 5.32 -2.56
C TYR A 123 5.16 4.68 -1.77
N TYR A 124 5.51 3.77 -0.88
CA TYR A 124 4.55 3.25 0.09
C TYR A 124 4.25 4.28 1.17
N ALA A 125 2.99 4.34 1.61
CA ALA A 125 2.54 5.23 2.65
C ALA A 125 1.36 4.68 3.46
N LEU A 126 1.20 5.24 4.66
CA LEU A 126 -0.03 5.21 5.46
C LEU A 126 -0.76 6.52 5.19
N ILE A 127 -2.06 6.49 5.06
CA ILE A 127 -2.89 7.65 4.72
C ILE A 127 -4.01 7.80 5.73
N GLU A 128 -4.11 9.00 6.30
CA GLU A 128 -5.13 9.31 7.31
C GLU A 128 -5.90 10.57 6.95
N THR A 129 -7.21 10.52 7.14
CA THR A 129 -8.11 11.67 7.04
C THR A 129 -8.94 11.74 8.31
N SER A 130 -8.88 12.87 9.02
CA SER A 130 -9.62 13.07 10.28
C SER A 130 -9.38 11.95 11.32
N GLY A 131 -8.15 11.44 11.39
CA GLY A 131 -7.76 10.37 12.33
C GLY A 131 -8.20 8.96 11.95
N HIS A 132 -8.71 8.76 10.73
CA HIS A 132 -9.12 7.46 10.21
C HIS A 132 -8.17 6.99 9.12
N ASP A 133 -7.72 5.74 9.20
CA ASP A 133 -6.83 5.10 8.24
C ASP A 133 -7.60 4.66 6.98
N LEU A 134 -7.09 5.03 5.79
CA LEU A 134 -7.71 4.72 4.51
C LEU A 134 -7.65 3.22 4.19
N ALA A 135 -6.55 2.54 4.53
CA ALA A 135 -6.41 1.11 4.26
C ALA A 135 -7.42 0.30 5.07
N GLU A 136 -7.57 0.59 6.37
CA GLU A 136 -8.59 -0.03 7.21
C GLU A 136 -10.00 0.22 6.67
N ALA A 137 -10.29 1.46 6.25
CA ALA A 137 -11.60 1.83 5.72
C ALA A 137 -11.93 1.10 4.40
N LEU A 138 -10.96 0.93 3.51
CA LEU A 138 -11.12 0.15 2.27
C LEU A 138 -11.43 -1.32 2.56
N VAL A 139 -10.66 -1.96 3.47
CA VAL A 139 -10.88 -3.35 3.85
C VAL A 139 -12.25 -3.54 4.53
N GLN A 140 -12.61 -2.65 5.45
CA GLN A 140 -13.90 -2.69 6.15
C GLN A 140 -15.10 -2.63 5.21
N ARG A 141 -14.95 -1.90 4.09
CA ARG A 141 -15.99 -1.76 3.06
C ARG A 141 -15.94 -2.84 1.98
N GLY A 142 -15.02 -3.80 2.10
CA GLY A 142 -14.82 -4.83 1.09
C GLY A 142 -14.33 -4.27 -0.25
N LEU A 143 -13.56 -3.18 -0.22
CA LEU A 143 -12.99 -2.50 -1.39
C LEU A 143 -11.50 -2.76 -1.57
N ALA A 144 -10.89 -3.48 -0.64
CA ALA A 144 -9.52 -4.00 -0.73
C ALA A 144 -9.39 -5.28 0.09
N ARG A 145 -8.39 -6.10 -0.21
CA ARG A 145 -7.98 -7.25 0.59
C ARG A 145 -6.76 -6.90 1.45
N ALA A 146 -6.62 -7.59 2.58
CA ALA A 146 -5.47 -7.50 3.47
C ALA A 146 -4.26 -8.27 2.86
N LYS A 147 -3.58 -7.63 1.90
CA LYS A 147 -2.41 -8.15 1.16
C LYS A 147 -1.52 -6.98 0.73
N GLY A 148 -0.23 -7.18 0.65
CA GLY A 148 0.69 -6.17 0.13
C GLY A 148 1.97 -6.05 0.95
N THR A 149 2.72 -4.99 0.68
CA THR A 149 3.94 -4.68 1.42
C THR A 149 3.61 -4.25 2.85
N VAL A 150 4.37 -4.76 3.80
CA VAL A 150 4.15 -4.52 5.23
C VAL A 150 5.30 -3.70 5.84
N ALA A 151 5.02 -3.01 6.93
CA ALA A 151 6.00 -2.26 7.70
C ALA A 151 5.68 -2.30 9.20
N ILE A 152 6.67 -2.08 10.07
CA ILE A 152 6.41 -1.72 11.45
C ILE A 152 5.82 -0.32 11.44
N LEU A 153 4.68 -0.10 12.11
CA LEU A 153 3.99 1.19 12.12
C LEU A 153 4.77 2.28 12.89
N PRO A 154 4.43 3.57 12.71
CA PRO A 154 5.08 4.68 13.40
C PRO A 154 5.02 4.59 14.93
N ASP A 155 3.98 3.99 15.47
CA ASP A 155 3.77 3.75 16.91
C ASP A 155 4.50 2.51 17.46
N GLY A 156 5.24 1.79 16.60
CA GLY A 156 5.94 0.56 16.96
C GLY A 156 5.12 -0.72 16.82
N THR A 157 3.84 -0.65 16.43
CA THR A 157 3.01 -1.83 16.18
C THR A 157 3.68 -2.73 15.12
N LYS A 158 3.84 -4.01 15.46
CA LYS A 158 4.49 -4.97 14.55
C LYS A 158 3.63 -5.20 13.30
N ALA A 159 4.30 -5.32 12.17
CA ALA A 159 3.65 -5.55 10.88
C ALA A 159 2.69 -6.77 10.90
N LYS A 160 3.05 -7.86 11.58
CA LYS A 160 2.23 -9.05 11.69
C LYS A 160 0.94 -8.80 12.48
N ASP A 161 1.01 -7.97 13.51
CA ASP A 161 -0.14 -7.71 14.40
C ASP A 161 -1.15 -6.80 13.67
N HIS A 162 -0.67 -5.77 12.96
CA HIS A 162 -1.52 -4.94 12.12
C HIS A 162 -2.13 -5.71 10.95
N MET A 163 -1.36 -6.57 10.27
CA MET A 163 -1.89 -7.44 9.21
C MET A 163 -2.95 -8.41 9.74
N ALA A 164 -2.78 -8.95 10.96
CA ALA A 164 -3.79 -9.81 11.59
C ALA A 164 -5.09 -9.04 11.87
N LYS A 165 -4.99 -7.79 12.35
CA LYS A 165 -6.15 -6.89 12.52
C LYS A 165 -6.88 -6.68 11.18
N LEU A 166 -6.16 -6.35 10.10
CA LEU A 166 -6.77 -6.14 8.78
C LEU A 166 -7.44 -7.41 8.24
N LYS A 167 -6.83 -8.58 8.43
CA LYS A 167 -7.45 -9.87 8.04
C LYS A 167 -8.73 -10.17 8.83
N GLN A 168 -8.81 -9.77 10.09
CA GLN A 168 -10.04 -9.88 10.87
C GLN A 168 -11.12 -8.95 10.30
N ILE A 169 -10.79 -7.69 10.00
CA ILE A 169 -11.70 -6.73 9.37
C ILE A 169 -12.20 -7.25 8.01
N GLU A 170 -11.30 -7.84 7.21
CA GLU A 170 -11.65 -8.46 5.93
C GLU A 170 -12.64 -9.64 6.12
N ALA A 171 -12.38 -10.49 7.10
CA ALA A 171 -13.29 -11.62 7.40
C ALA A 171 -14.68 -11.13 7.82
N GLU A 172 -14.76 -10.04 8.59
CA GLU A 172 -16.03 -9.41 8.95
C GLU A 172 -16.74 -8.80 7.73
N ALA A 173 -15.99 -8.10 6.86
CA ALA A 173 -16.53 -7.55 5.61
C ALA A 173 -17.08 -8.66 4.70
N ARG A 174 -16.37 -9.79 4.61
CA ARG A 174 -16.81 -10.98 3.88
C ARG A 174 -18.07 -11.59 4.50
N ALA A 175 -18.12 -11.78 5.81
CA ALA A 175 -19.29 -12.31 6.52
C ALA A 175 -20.53 -11.43 6.35
N LYS A 176 -20.34 -10.10 6.37
CA LYS A 176 -21.39 -9.11 6.14
C LYS A 176 -21.75 -8.93 4.65
N ARG A 177 -21.02 -9.57 3.74
CA ARG A 177 -21.20 -9.48 2.27
C ARG A 177 -21.19 -8.04 1.76
N VAL A 178 -20.24 -7.22 2.22
CA VAL A 178 -20.11 -5.82 1.76
C VAL A 178 -19.08 -5.68 0.63
N GLY A 179 -19.24 -4.65 -0.19
CA GLY A 179 -18.35 -4.35 -1.31
C GLY A 179 -18.28 -5.51 -2.32
N ILE A 180 -17.07 -5.91 -2.69
CA ILE A 180 -16.83 -7.02 -3.63
C ILE A 180 -17.34 -8.37 -3.09
N TRP A 181 -17.42 -8.52 -1.77
CA TRP A 181 -17.91 -9.74 -1.13
C TRP A 181 -19.43 -9.96 -1.30
N ALA A 182 -20.19 -8.91 -1.68
CA ALA A 182 -21.63 -9.05 -1.95
C ALA A 182 -21.91 -10.01 -3.10
N ASP A 183 -21.07 -9.97 -4.11
CA ASP A 183 -21.19 -10.76 -5.34
C ASP A 183 -20.35 -12.06 -5.30
N SER A 184 -19.62 -12.32 -4.19
CA SER A 184 -18.71 -13.46 -4.04
C SER A 184 -19.43 -14.80 -3.97
N LYS A 185 -18.96 -15.79 -4.75
CA LYS A 185 -19.39 -17.20 -4.66
C LYS A 185 -18.98 -17.87 -3.33
N PHE A 186 -18.05 -17.30 -2.59
CA PHE A 186 -17.63 -17.77 -1.27
C PHE A 186 -18.51 -17.22 -0.14
N GLY A 187 -19.73 -16.80 -0.44
CA GLY A 187 -20.70 -16.33 0.53
C GLY A 187 -20.92 -17.39 1.62
N GLY A 188 -20.77 -16.96 2.89
CA GLY A 188 -20.86 -17.85 4.03
C GLY A 188 -22.17 -18.65 4.05
N LYS A 189 -22.01 -19.92 4.39
CA LYS A 189 -23.06 -20.73 4.99
C LYS A 189 -23.16 -20.39 6.47
#